data_56bb2e6b00b6715a6fd092083cd49616
#
_entry.id   56bb2e6b00b6715a6fd092083cd49616
#
_cell.length_a   1.000
_cell.length_b   1.000
_cell.length_c   1.000
_cell.angle_alpha   90.00
_cell.angle_beta   90.00
_cell.angle_gamma   90.00
#
_symmetry.space_group_name_H-M   'P 1'
#
loop_
_entity.id
_entity.type
_entity.pdbx_description
1 polymer ?
#
loop_
_entity_poly.entity_id
_entity_poly.type
_entity_poly.pdbx_seq_one_letter_code
_entity_poly.pdbx_strand_id
1 'polypeptide(L)'
;IMHVQEHQSSSFDKIISSGDDLKATAETMTWKELGYNAIGTTQALVFESKVKESRNKYMFDQYKQGFVNNHSVGMRYVKMELAINDEDYEKEKNFYDKYISQVINQKDAEDLGYFWVVTEAKVIEGSAVPMGSNPITPTTNIDKEPSFLDLLGKIDTQEKAAESTFSIIDAINKNNFLI
;
A
#
# COMPACT_ATOMS: atom_id res chain seq x y z
N ILE A 1 -6.97 7.49 -9.34
CA ILE A 1 -7.09 6.99 -7.95
C ILE A 1 -6.71 8.12 -7.01
N MET A 2 -7.29 8.14 -5.81
CA MET A 2 -6.96 9.11 -4.75
C MET A 2 -6.66 8.33 -3.47
N HIS A 3 -5.79 8.89 -2.62
CA HIS A 3 -5.66 8.50 -1.22
C HIS A 3 -6.37 9.57 -0.39
N VAL A 4 -7.33 9.16 0.42
CA VAL A 4 -8.21 10.08 1.14
C VAL A 4 -8.34 9.69 2.62
N GLN A 5 -8.85 10.62 3.41
CA GLN A 5 -9.22 10.40 4.79
C GLN A 5 -10.68 9.91 4.85
N GLU A 6 -10.93 8.75 5.50
CA GLU A 6 -12.27 8.31 5.90
C GLU A 6 -13.30 8.27 4.76
N HIS A 7 -12.89 7.79 3.57
CA HIS A 7 -13.73 7.75 2.36
C HIS A 7 -14.27 9.11 1.86
N GLN A 8 -13.68 10.22 2.30
CA GLN A 8 -14.14 11.55 1.94
C GLN A 8 -13.46 12.05 0.65
N SER A 9 -13.85 11.48 -0.49
CA SER A 9 -13.30 11.83 -1.81
C SER A 9 -13.89 13.11 -2.41
N SER A 10 -14.93 13.69 -1.81
CA SER A 10 -15.61 14.89 -2.29
C SER A 10 -15.08 16.20 -1.68
N SER A 11 -14.10 16.14 -0.78
CA SER A 11 -13.56 17.30 -0.07
C SER A 11 -12.06 17.43 -0.27
N PHE A 12 -11.61 18.57 -0.76
CA PHE A 12 -10.19 18.80 -1.09
C PHE A 12 -9.26 18.72 0.12
N ASP A 13 -9.71 19.13 1.31
CA ASP A 13 -8.96 19.07 2.56
C ASP A 13 -8.82 17.64 3.11
N LYS A 14 -9.58 16.69 2.58
CA LYS A 14 -9.53 15.27 2.94
C LYS A 14 -8.67 14.43 1.98
N ILE A 15 -8.19 15.01 0.91
CA ILE A 15 -7.27 14.31 0.00
C ILE A 15 -5.87 14.31 0.61
N ILE A 16 -5.30 13.13 0.77
CA ILE A 16 -3.95 12.90 1.29
C ILE A 16 -2.93 12.96 0.15
N SER A 17 -3.19 12.20 -0.93
CA SER A 17 -2.38 12.21 -2.15
C SER A 17 -3.19 11.83 -3.38
N SER A 18 -2.67 12.16 -4.57
CA SER A 18 -3.29 11.83 -5.86
C SER A 18 -2.29 12.03 -7.01
N GLY A 19 -2.64 11.56 -8.20
CA GLY A 19 -1.79 11.71 -9.39
C GLY A 19 -0.45 10.99 -9.22
N ASP A 20 0.65 11.67 -9.52
CA ASP A 20 2.01 11.13 -9.47
C ASP A 20 2.51 10.84 -8.04
N ASP A 21 1.82 11.35 -7.04
CA ASP A 21 2.13 11.08 -5.63
C ASP A 21 1.48 9.77 -5.11
N LEU A 22 0.74 9.04 -5.95
CA LEU A 22 0.04 7.82 -5.58
C LEU A 22 0.18 6.74 -6.65
N LYS A 23 0.69 5.59 -6.25
CA LYS A 23 0.75 4.39 -7.08
C LYS A 23 -0.02 3.25 -6.40
N ALA A 24 -0.76 2.48 -7.18
CA ALA A 24 -1.47 1.30 -6.72
C ALA A 24 -1.06 0.10 -7.58
N THR A 25 -0.62 -0.97 -6.93
CA THR A 25 -0.15 -2.21 -7.58
C THR A 25 -0.79 -3.42 -6.91
N ALA A 26 -0.90 -4.51 -7.67
CA ALA A 26 -1.25 -5.82 -7.10
C ALA A 26 0.05 -6.61 -6.90
N GLU A 27 0.32 -7.02 -5.67
CA GLU A 27 1.56 -7.70 -5.29
C GLU A 27 1.25 -9.00 -4.55
N THR A 28 2.11 -10.00 -4.75
CA THR A 28 2.04 -11.22 -3.95
C THR A 28 2.82 -11.02 -2.66
N MET A 29 2.12 -11.09 -1.54
CA MET A 29 2.69 -10.90 -0.20
C MET A 29 2.43 -12.12 0.67
N THR A 30 3.34 -12.39 1.60
CA THR A 30 3.11 -13.39 2.65
C THR A 30 2.17 -12.83 3.71
N TRP A 31 1.41 -13.69 4.35
CA TRP A 31 0.58 -13.29 5.50
C TRP A 31 1.39 -12.65 6.62
N LYS A 32 2.63 -13.10 6.79
CA LYS A 32 3.56 -12.55 7.80
C LYS A 32 3.95 -11.09 7.50
N GLU A 33 4.20 -10.73 6.22
CA GLU A 33 4.48 -9.34 5.81
C GLU A 33 3.28 -8.44 6.07
N LEU A 34 2.07 -8.98 6.00
CA LEU A 34 0.83 -8.28 6.33
C LEU A 34 0.53 -8.24 7.85
N GLY A 35 1.44 -8.76 8.69
CA GLY A 35 1.24 -8.80 10.14
C GLY A 35 0.27 -9.88 10.62
N TYR A 36 -0.08 -10.85 9.75
CA TYR A 36 -1.02 -11.92 10.07
C TYR A 36 -0.30 -13.26 10.29
N ASN A 37 -0.63 -13.96 11.38
CA ASN A 37 0.01 -15.23 11.73
C ASN A 37 -0.61 -16.41 10.97
N ALA A 38 -0.30 -16.49 9.67
CA ALA A 38 -0.66 -17.61 8.81
C ALA A 38 0.49 -17.97 7.87
N ILE A 39 0.45 -19.20 7.33
CA ILE A 39 1.42 -19.68 6.33
C ILE A 39 0.84 -19.44 4.95
N GLY A 40 1.70 -19.09 3.98
CA GLY A 40 1.34 -18.90 2.58
C GLY A 40 1.36 -17.44 2.15
N THR A 41 0.82 -17.19 0.96
CA THR A 41 0.80 -15.89 0.29
C THR A 41 -0.61 -15.52 -0.13
N THR A 42 -0.83 -14.24 -0.35
CA THR A 42 -2.05 -13.69 -0.96
C THR A 42 -1.70 -12.62 -1.96
N GLN A 43 -2.63 -12.28 -2.85
CA GLN A 43 -2.51 -11.06 -3.63
C GLN A 43 -3.07 -9.88 -2.81
N ALA A 44 -2.24 -8.87 -2.63
CA ALA A 44 -2.60 -7.65 -1.92
C ALA A 44 -2.65 -6.47 -2.89
N LEU A 45 -3.62 -5.58 -2.70
CA LEU A 45 -3.61 -4.26 -3.34
C LEU A 45 -2.75 -3.33 -2.49
N VAL A 46 -1.60 -2.94 -3.03
CA VAL A 46 -0.61 -2.11 -2.34
C VAL A 46 -0.69 -0.69 -2.86
N PHE A 47 -0.74 0.27 -1.95
CA PHE A 47 -0.66 1.70 -2.24
C PHE A 47 0.67 2.27 -1.77
N GLU A 48 1.43 2.84 -2.71
CA GLU A 48 2.56 3.72 -2.39
C GLU A 48 2.05 5.16 -2.46
N SER A 49 2.02 5.85 -1.32
CA SER A 49 1.43 7.19 -1.21
C SER A 49 2.43 8.18 -0.65
N LYS A 50 2.75 9.22 -1.43
CA LYS A 50 3.57 10.33 -0.97
C LYS A 50 2.69 11.33 -0.23
N VAL A 51 2.73 11.26 1.10
CA VAL A 51 1.96 12.15 1.98
C VAL A 51 2.74 13.44 2.18
N LYS A 52 2.21 14.58 1.73
CA LYS A 52 2.86 15.90 1.84
C LYS A 52 2.18 16.74 2.91
N GLU A 53 2.97 17.36 3.79
CA GLU A 53 2.48 18.29 4.82
C GLU A 53 1.67 19.44 4.21
N SER A 54 2.15 19.99 3.08
CA SER A 54 1.48 21.07 2.35
C SER A 54 0.11 20.70 1.76
N ARG A 55 -0.16 19.37 1.60
CA ARG A 55 -1.42 18.89 1.03
C ARG A 55 -2.47 18.63 2.10
N ASN A 56 -2.10 17.92 3.16
CA ASN A 56 -2.97 17.58 4.28
C ASN A 56 -2.10 17.41 5.54
N LYS A 57 -1.88 18.53 6.23
CA LYS A 57 -1.02 18.56 7.42
C LYS A 57 -1.50 17.61 8.53
N TYR A 58 -2.81 17.53 8.75
CA TYR A 58 -3.36 16.66 9.77
C TYR A 58 -2.98 15.19 9.52
N MET A 59 -3.23 14.70 8.31
CA MET A 59 -2.92 13.32 7.96
C MET A 59 -1.41 13.06 7.86
N PHE A 60 -0.62 14.06 7.43
CA PHE A 60 0.83 13.98 7.48
C PHE A 60 1.33 13.71 8.90
N ASP A 61 0.82 14.46 9.88
CA ASP A 61 1.17 14.28 11.28
C ASP A 61 0.70 12.93 11.83
N GLN A 62 -0.50 12.46 11.44
CA GLN A 62 -1.02 11.13 11.84
C GLN A 62 -0.12 9.98 11.33
N TYR A 63 0.30 10.02 10.08
CA TYR A 63 1.24 9.04 9.51
C TYR A 63 2.61 9.13 10.16
N LYS A 64 3.15 10.33 10.30
CA LYS A 64 4.47 10.58 10.91
C LYS A 64 4.57 10.02 12.35
N GLN A 65 3.49 10.09 13.10
CA GLN A 65 3.39 9.58 14.47
C GLN A 65 3.03 8.08 14.55
N GLY A 66 2.70 7.44 13.42
CA GLY A 66 2.35 6.02 13.37
C GLY A 66 0.92 5.72 13.86
N PHE A 67 0.03 6.70 13.86
CA PHE A 67 -1.36 6.51 14.30
C PHE A 67 -2.26 5.90 13.24
N VAL A 68 -1.84 5.93 11.97
CA VAL A 68 -2.60 5.31 10.88
C VAL A 68 -2.15 3.87 10.67
N ASN A 69 -2.96 2.93 11.09
CA ASN A 69 -2.66 1.49 11.02
C ASN A 69 -3.71 0.69 10.24
N ASN A 70 -4.79 1.34 9.82
CA ASN A 70 -5.87 0.69 9.09
C ASN A 70 -6.20 1.48 7.83
N HIS A 71 -6.49 0.73 6.79
CA HIS A 71 -6.89 1.28 5.50
C HIS A 71 -8.14 0.59 4.98
N SER A 72 -8.80 1.25 4.05
CA SER A 72 -9.93 0.73 3.32
C SER A 72 -9.79 1.08 1.85
N VAL A 73 -10.60 0.49 1.00
CA VAL A 73 -10.62 0.77 -0.43
C VAL A 73 -12.04 1.08 -0.88
N GLY A 74 -12.20 2.19 -1.60
CA GLY A 74 -13.42 2.49 -2.35
C GLY A 74 -13.28 1.97 -3.78
N MET A 75 -14.23 1.12 -4.20
CA MET A 75 -14.23 0.56 -5.53
C MET A 75 -15.63 0.53 -6.13
N ARG A 76 -15.68 0.54 -7.45
CA ARG A 76 -16.89 0.29 -8.21
C ARG A 76 -16.80 -1.08 -8.86
N TYR A 77 -17.78 -1.95 -8.59
CA TYR A 77 -17.91 -3.21 -9.28
C TYR A 77 -18.33 -2.99 -10.73
N VAL A 78 -17.57 -3.55 -11.67
CA VAL A 78 -17.81 -3.45 -13.11
C VAL A 78 -18.53 -4.69 -13.61
N LYS A 79 -18.08 -5.87 -13.15
CA LYS A 79 -18.75 -7.15 -13.40
C LYS A 79 -19.00 -7.83 -12.06
N MET A 80 -20.28 -8.00 -11.76
CA MET A 80 -20.75 -8.61 -10.54
C MET A 80 -21.95 -9.49 -10.88
N GLU A 81 -21.91 -10.73 -10.45
CA GLU A 81 -22.98 -11.71 -10.62
C GLU A 81 -23.38 -12.28 -9.26
N LEU A 82 -24.65 -12.56 -9.12
CA LEU A 82 -25.16 -13.26 -7.93
C LEU A 82 -25.00 -14.77 -8.15
N ALA A 83 -24.48 -15.45 -7.15
CA ALA A 83 -24.38 -16.91 -7.09
C ALA A 83 -25.35 -17.42 -6.02
N ILE A 84 -26.28 -18.30 -6.38
CA ILE A 84 -27.32 -18.86 -5.49
C ILE A 84 -27.29 -20.38 -5.58
N ASN A 85 -27.34 -21.05 -4.43
CA ASN A 85 -27.44 -22.51 -4.35
C ASN A 85 -28.90 -22.95 -4.38
N ASP A 86 -29.58 -22.71 -5.49
CA ASP A 86 -30.97 -23.07 -5.69
C ASP A 86 -31.21 -23.42 -7.17
N GLU A 87 -31.75 -24.61 -7.43
CA GLU A 87 -31.97 -25.15 -8.78
C GLU A 87 -33.03 -24.35 -9.56
N ASP A 88 -33.89 -23.61 -8.91
CA ASP A 88 -34.88 -22.75 -9.56
C ASP A 88 -34.25 -21.51 -10.23
N TYR A 89 -32.97 -21.24 -9.93
CA TYR A 89 -32.19 -20.12 -10.47
C TYR A 89 -30.97 -20.63 -11.27
N GLU A 90 -31.23 -21.25 -12.42
CA GLU A 90 -30.20 -21.96 -13.23
C GLU A 90 -28.92 -21.14 -13.49
N LYS A 91 -29.06 -19.86 -13.84
CA LYS A 91 -27.91 -18.98 -14.11
C LYS A 91 -27.09 -18.76 -12.84
N GLU A 92 -27.72 -18.38 -11.75
CA GLU A 92 -27.11 -18.09 -10.48
C GLU A 92 -26.52 -19.33 -9.83
N LYS A 93 -27.17 -20.50 -10.03
CA LYS A 93 -26.68 -21.80 -9.61
C LYS A 93 -25.38 -22.17 -10.34
N ASN A 94 -25.30 -21.94 -11.63
CA ASN A 94 -24.09 -22.15 -12.40
C ASN A 94 -22.91 -21.30 -11.90
N PHE A 95 -23.16 -20.05 -11.49
CA PHE A 95 -22.13 -19.22 -10.84
C PHE A 95 -21.77 -19.76 -9.46
N TYR A 96 -22.73 -20.23 -8.68
CA TYR A 96 -22.48 -20.84 -7.37
C TYR A 96 -21.55 -22.04 -7.50
N ASP A 97 -21.91 -23.01 -8.32
CA ASP A 97 -21.14 -24.25 -8.52
C ASP A 97 -19.72 -23.98 -9.06
N LYS A 98 -19.59 -22.97 -9.93
CA LYS A 98 -18.29 -22.59 -10.51
C LYS A 98 -17.34 -21.96 -9.48
N TYR A 99 -17.83 -21.18 -8.52
CA TYR A 99 -16.99 -20.35 -7.71
C TYR A 99 -16.94 -20.74 -6.22
N ILE A 100 -17.86 -21.58 -5.73
CA ILE A 100 -17.93 -21.94 -4.30
C ILE A 100 -16.63 -22.52 -3.76
N SER A 101 -15.93 -23.31 -4.55
CA SER A 101 -14.64 -23.92 -4.17
C SER A 101 -13.48 -22.91 -4.03
N GLN A 102 -13.66 -21.67 -4.50
CA GLN A 102 -12.68 -20.59 -4.40
C GLN A 102 -12.95 -19.67 -3.21
N VAL A 103 -14.09 -19.83 -2.53
CA VAL A 103 -14.46 -19.03 -1.35
C VAL A 103 -13.70 -19.55 -0.14
N ILE A 104 -12.92 -18.68 0.51
CA ILE A 104 -12.08 -19.06 1.67
C ILE A 104 -12.93 -19.44 2.88
N ASN A 105 -13.99 -18.67 3.16
CA ASN A 105 -15.00 -18.95 4.18
C ASN A 105 -16.19 -19.72 3.59
N GLN A 106 -15.90 -20.82 2.89
CA GLN A 106 -16.86 -21.61 2.14
C GLN A 106 -18.10 -22.00 2.97
N LYS A 107 -17.87 -22.41 4.22
CA LYS A 107 -18.95 -22.80 5.12
C LYS A 107 -19.98 -21.67 5.33
N ASP A 108 -19.52 -20.43 5.51
CA ASP A 108 -20.43 -19.29 5.67
C ASP A 108 -21.25 -19.06 4.40
N ALA A 109 -20.63 -19.21 3.22
CA ALA A 109 -21.31 -19.10 1.93
C ALA A 109 -22.34 -20.24 1.71
N GLU A 110 -22.03 -21.46 2.15
CA GLU A 110 -22.94 -22.61 2.11
C GLU A 110 -24.13 -22.41 3.08
N ASP A 111 -23.88 -21.94 4.29
CA ASP A 111 -24.91 -21.66 5.30
C ASP A 111 -25.85 -20.52 4.86
N LEU A 112 -25.32 -19.50 4.16
CA LEU A 112 -26.13 -18.42 3.58
C LEU A 112 -26.88 -18.83 2.32
N GLY A 113 -26.35 -19.81 1.55
CA GLY A 113 -26.89 -20.28 0.29
C GLY A 113 -26.64 -19.34 -0.89
N TYR A 114 -25.91 -18.23 -0.72
CA TYR A 114 -25.57 -17.31 -1.80
C TYR A 114 -24.31 -16.50 -1.49
N PHE A 115 -23.70 -15.94 -2.55
CA PHE A 115 -22.64 -14.93 -2.46
C PHE A 115 -22.54 -14.10 -3.75
N TRP A 116 -21.85 -12.98 -3.69
CA TRP A 116 -21.57 -12.16 -4.86
C TRP A 116 -20.23 -12.52 -5.48
N VAL A 117 -20.24 -12.78 -6.78
CA VAL A 117 -19.04 -13.01 -7.59
C VAL A 117 -18.65 -11.72 -8.29
N VAL A 118 -17.55 -11.09 -7.85
CA VAL A 118 -17.01 -9.88 -8.47
C VAL A 118 -15.78 -10.27 -9.27
N THR A 119 -15.87 -10.23 -10.59
CA THR A 119 -14.77 -10.60 -11.51
C THR A 119 -14.04 -9.40 -12.08
N GLU A 120 -14.62 -8.20 -11.97
CA GLU A 120 -13.98 -6.96 -12.39
C GLU A 120 -14.42 -5.81 -11.49
N ALA A 121 -13.44 -5.11 -10.89
CA ALA A 121 -13.68 -3.93 -10.08
C ALA A 121 -12.71 -2.80 -10.46
N LYS A 122 -13.18 -1.56 -10.39
CA LYS A 122 -12.36 -0.36 -10.59
C LYS A 122 -12.10 0.29 -9.25
N VAL A 123 -10.85 0.35 -8.84
CA VAL A 123 -10.43 1.07 -7.63
C VAL A 123 -10.62 2.58 -7.86
N ILE A 124 -11.33 3.23 -6.96
CA ILE A 124 -11.61 4.67 -6.98
C ILE A 124 -10.66 5.39 -6.03
N GLU A 125 -10.50 4.86 -4.81
CA GLU A 125 -9.66 5.46 -3.80
C GLU A 125 -9.14 4.40 -2.80
N GLY A 126 -8.04 4.73 -2.12
CA GLY A 126 -7.61 4.10 -0.88
C GLY A 126 -7.82 5.09 0.27
N SER A 127 -8.28 4.61 1.41
CA SER A 127 -8.59 5.46 2.56
C SER A 127 -7.80 5.10 3.79
N ALA A 128 -7.25 6.12 4.46
CA ALA A 128 -6.86 6.00 5.86
C ALA A 128 -8.12 6.03 6.72
N VAL A 129 -8.35 4.99 7.52
CA VAL A 129 -9.54 4.86 8.37
C VAL A 129 -9.14 4.43 9.79
N PRO A 130 -9.88 4.85 10.83
CA PRO A 130 -9.66 4.36 12.19
C PRO A 130 -9.90 2.85 12.32
N MET A 131 -10.90 2.33 11.58
CA MET A 131 -11.26 0.91 11.53
C MET A 131 -11.79 0.57 10.14
N GLY A 132 -11.11 -0.36 9.46
CA GLY A 132 -11.53 -0.89 8.15
C GLY A 132 -12.39 -2.15 8.28
N SER A 133 -13.18 -2.45 7.26
CA SER A 133 -13.93 -3.71 7.17
C SER A 133 -13.01 -4.93 7.04
N ASN A 134 -11.84 -4.75 6.41
CA ASN A 134 -10.78 -5.75 6.39
C ASN A 134 -9.76 -5.42 7.48
N PRO A 135 -9.53 -6.31 8.47
CA PRO A 135 -8.59 -6.06 9.55
C PRO A 135 -7.11 -6.18 9.14
N ILE A 136 -6.83 -6.69 7.93
CA ILE A 136 -5.47 -6.94 7.43
C ILE A 136 -5.13 -5.89 6.37
N THR A 137 -5.01 -4.64 6.81
CA THR A 137 -4.70 -3.49 5.94
C THR A 137 -3.70 -2.54 6.62
N PRO A 138 -2.52 -3.05 7.02
CA PRO A 138 -1.55 -2.27 7.79
C PRO A 138 -0.88 -1.18 6.96
N THR A 139 -0.32 -0.18 7.64
CA THR A 139 0.79 0.60 7.09
C THR A 139 2.05 -0.25 7.20
N THR A 140 2.57 -0.73 6.09
CA THR A 140 3.72 -1.66 6.06
C THR A 140 5.05 -0.95 6.22
N ASN A 141 5.18 0.26 5.68
CA ASN A 141 6.38 1.08 5.77
C ASN A 141 6.05 2.58 5.79
N ILE A 142 6.86 3.35 6.50
CA ILE A 142 6.84 4.82 6.48
C ILE A 142 8.26 5.28 6.25
N ASP A 143 8.57 5.67 5.01
CA ASP A 143 9.83 6.31 4.69
C ASP A 143 9.81 7.73 5.29
N LYS A 144 10.62 7.95 6.30
CA LYS A 144 10.79 9.28 6.88
C LYS A 144 11.75 10.06 5.99
N GLU A 145 11.40 11.29 5.65
CA GLU A 145 12.37 12.22 5.07
C GLU A 145 13.59 12.26 5.99
N PRO A 146 14.82 12.20 5.43
CA PRO A 146 16.03 12.27 6.26
C PRO A 146 15.99 13.54 7.10
N SER A 147 16.20 13.41 8.40
CA SER A 147 16.27 14.57 9.29
C SER A 147 17.43 15.47 8.88
N PHE A 148 17.41 16.75 9.29
CA PHE A 148 18.54 17.65 9.06
C PHE A 148 19.86 17.07 9.57
N LEU A 149 19.84 16.30 10.66
CA LEU A 149 21.01 15.60 11.20
C LEU A 149 21.48 14.46 10.28
N ASP A 150 20.55 13.72 9.67
CA ASP A 150 20.89 12.69 8.68
C ASP A 150 21.51 13.27 7.40
N LEU A 151 21.04 14.46 6.99
CA LEU A 151 21.61 15.20 5.86
C LEU A 151 23.00 15.74 6.20
N LEU A 152 23.21 16.30 7.39
CA LEU A 152 24.51 16.74 7.86
C LEU A 152 25.50 15.58 7.95
N GLY A 153 25.10 14.42 8.46
CA GLY A 153 25.94 13.23 8.53
C GLY A 153 26.36 12.71 7.14
N LYS A 154 25.52 12.90 6.11
CA LYS A 154 25.89 12.58 4.71
C LYS A 154 26.86 13.58 4.11
N ILE A 155 26.76 14.87 4.45
CA ILE A 155 27.70 15.92 4.01
C ILE A 155 29.07 15.65 4.64
N ASP A 156 29.12 15.38 5.93
CA ASP A 156 30.37 15.09 6.67
C ASP A 156 31.10 13.85 6.13
N THR A 157 30.36 12.81 5.70
CA THR A 157 30.93 11.63 5.04
C THR A 157 31.41 11.91 3.63
N GLN A 158 30.76 12.81 2.89
CA GLN A 158 31.23 13.22 1.54
C GLN A 158 32.47 14.12 1.62
N GLU A 159 32.54 15.05 2.58
CA GLU A 159 33.74 15.89 2.79
C GLU A 159 34.93 15.04 3.21
N LYS A 160 34.79 14.09 4.14
CA LYS A 160 35.85 13.15 4.52
C LYS A 160 36.31 12.26 3.38
N ALA A 161 35.39 11.83 2.50
CA ALA A 161 35.72 11.08 1.29
C ALA A 161 36.47 11.96 0.28
N ALA A 162 36.08 13.22 0.13
CA ALA A 162 36.78 14.20 -0.74
C ALA A 162 38.19 14.52 -0.22
N GLU A 163 38.34 14.76 1.09
CA GLU A 163 39.64 14.97 1.73
C GLU A 163 40.56 13.75 1.61
N SER A 164 40.02 12.51 1.75
CA SER A 164 40.81 11.29 1.55
C SER A 164 41.24 11.12 0.09
N THR A 165 40.39 11.51 -0.86
CA THR A 165 40.71 11.49 -2.29
C THR A 165 41.76 12.55 -2.63
N PHE A 166 41.72 13.72 -2.05
CA PHE A 166 42.71 14.78 -2.20
C PHE A 166 44.10 14.36 -1.65
N SER A 167 44.11 13.72 -0.48
CA SER A 167 45.35 13.21 0.11
C SER A 167 46.00 12.10 -0.73
N ILE A 168 45.25 11.27 -1.41
CA ILE A 168 45.75 10.24 -2.35
C ILE A 168 46.31 10.89 -3.61
N ILE A 169 45.70 11.91 -4.19
CA ILE A 169 46.17 12.65 -5.34
C ILE A 169 47.48 13.39 -5.00
N ASP A 170 47.57 14.01 -3.84
CA ASP A 170 48.80 14.66 -3.35
C ASP A 170 49.94 13.66 -3.13
N ALA A 171 49.65 12.45 -2.65
CA ALA A 171 50.63 11.38 -2.50
C ALA A 171 51.14 10.86 -3.86
N ILE A 172 50.25 10.76 -4.87
CA ILE A 172 50.64 10.35 -6.24
C ILE A 172 51.48 11.42 -6.90
N ASN A 173 51.14 12.70 -6.76
CA ASN A 173 51.88 13.80 -7.34
C ASN A 173 53.25 14.02 -6.68
N LYS A 174 53.45 13.69 -5.40
CA LYS A 174 54.72 13.74 -4.70
C LYS A 174 55.66 12.58 -5.08
N ASN A 175 55.14 11.48 -5.62
CA ASN A 175 55.96 10.33 -6.05
C ASN A 175 56.36 10.35 -7.53
N ASN A 176 55.97 11.35 -8.30
CA ASN A 176 56.39 11.56 -9.68
C ASN A 176 57.59 12.49 -9.75
N PHE A 177 58.67 12.12 -9.05
CA PHE A 177 60.02 12.61 -9.38
C PHE A 177 60.94 11.43 -9.64
N LEU A 178 61.55 11.49 -10.84
CA LEU A 178 62.63 10.65 -11.40
C LEU A 178 62.15 9.46 -12.27
N ILE A 179 61.99 9.69 -13.56
CA ILE A 179 63.10 9.48 -14.53
C ILE A 179 62.95 10.50 -15.63
#